data_28159f84954f9adf6fb7b4cedb6d8d85
#
_entry.id   28159f84954f9adf6fb7b4cedb6d8d85
#
_cell.length_a   1.000
_cell.length_b   1.000
_cell.length_c   1.000
_cell.angle_alpha   90.00
_cell.angle_beta   90.00
_cell.angle_gamma   90.00
#
_symmetry.space_group_name_H-M   'P 1'
#
loop_
_entity.id
_entity.type
_entity.pdbx_description
1 polymer ?
#
loop_
_entity_poly.entity_id
_entity_poly.type
_entity_poly.pdbx_seq_one_letter_code
_entity_poly.pdbx_strand_id
1 'polypeptide(L)'
;MATTTNTLPSSDRSDRRARRFVRLWAAVDDSIDETIRPAKEALFGDLPQRIVEIGPGLGANFPYFASGTEVVAFEPNVHFHPGLRTRAAEHGIDLDLRASELTAEAVGRASADVVISTLVLCSVPDPARTIDEIWRSLRPGGRLLFVEHVAAPRHSVRRAYQRVVRRPWRAIGDGCDSCADTVRHLQQSDFVVEEAHLEPFGSRLDPTNLIYWGTATRY
;
A
#
# COMPACT_ATOMS: atom_id res chain seq x y z
N MET A 1 0.66 13.36 30.78
CA MET A 1 -0.70 12.86 30.51
C MET A 1 -0.52 11.55 29.75
N ALA A 2 -1.00 10.43 30.30
CA ALA A 2 -0.75 9.11 29.75
C ALA A 2 -1.65 8.85 28.55
N THR A 3 -1.06 8.60 27.38
CA THR A 3 -1.75 8.18 26.16
C THR A 3 -2.16 6.72 26.32
N THR A 4 -3.44 6.46 26.53
CA THR A 4 -4.00 5.11 26.61
C THR A 4 -4.04 4.53 25.21
N THR A 5 -3.08 3.67 24.88
CA THR A 5 -3.11 2.82 23.68
C THR A 5 -4.20 1.78 23.86
N ASN A 6 -5.31 1.95 23.18
CA ASN A 6 -6.41 0.99 23.13
C ASN A 6 -6.04 -0.12 22.12
N THR A 7 -5.25 -1.10 22.54
CA THR A 7 -4.97 -2.32 21.77
C THR A 7 -6.14 -3.30 21.95
N LEU A 8 -6.94 -3.50 20.91
CA LEU A 8 -7.91 -4.59 20.86
C LEU A 8 -7.16 -5.94 20.93
N PRO A 9 -7.61 -6.90 21.73
CA PRO A 9 -6.99 -8.23 21.80
C PRO A 9 -7.23 -8.94 20.46
N SER A 10 -6.18 -9.07 19.64
CA SER A 10 -6.21 -9.94 18.48
C SER A 10 -6.41 -11.39 18.95
N SER A 11 -7.33 -12.14 18.34
CA SER A 11 -7.44 -13.57 18.65
C SER A 11 -6.11 -14.22 18.27
N ASP A 12 -5.60 -15.15 19.08
CA ASP A 12 -4.33 -15.89 18.88
C ASP A 12 -4.20 -16.47 17.44
N ARG A 13 -5.34 -16.75 16.80
CA ARG A 13 -5.40 -17.23 15.42
C ARG A 13 -5.12 -16.13 14.38
N SER A 14 -5.56 -14.89 14.61
CA SER A 14 -5.28 -13.76 13.72
C SER A 14 -3.82 -13.32 13.83
N ASP A 15 -3.25 -13.33 15.04
CA ASP A 15 -1.86 -13.01 15.28
C ASP A 15 -0.91 -14.01 14.59
N ARG A 16 -1.20 -15.34 14.73
CA ARG A 16 -0.44 -16.38 14.02
C ARG A 16 -0.48 -16.25 12.51
N ARG A 17 -1.62 -15.84 11.96
CA ARG A 17 -1.77 -15.59 10.51
C ARG A 17 -0.92 -14.40 10.09
N ALA A 18 -0.98 -13.29 10.80
CA ALA A 18 -0.21 -12.08 10.53
C ALA A 18 1.31 -12.35 10.55
N ARG A 19 1.81 -13.08 11.57
CA ARG A 19 3.23 -13.53 11.65
C ARG A 19 3.63 -14.43 10.47
N ARG A 20 2.76 -15.37 10.09
CA ARG A 20 3.03 -16.25 8.95
C ARG A 20 3.11 -15.48 7.65
N PHE A 21 2.23 -14.51 7.46
CA PHE A 21 2.23 -13.66 6.29
C PHE A 21 3.55 -12.89 6.16
N VAL A 22 4.03 -12.24 7.22
CA VAL A 22 5.32 -11.53 7.22
C VAL A 22 6.47 -12.43 6.76
N ARG A 23 6.53 -13.70 7.22
CA ARG A 23 7.56 -14.65 6.78
C ARG A 23 7.45 -15.01 5.31
N LEU A 24 6.22 -15.19 4.81
CA LEU A 24 5.99 -15.48 3.39
C LEU A 24 6.32 -14.26 2.54
N TRP A 25 5.91 -13.08 2.99
CA TRP A 25 6.19 -11.82 2.30
C TRP A 25 7.70 -11.56 2.20
N ALA A 26 8.45 -11.72 3.28
CA ALA A 26 9.90 -11.56 3.29
C ALA A 26 10.65 -12.49 2.30
N ALA A 27 10.05 -13.61 1.91
CA ALA A 27 10.63 -14.51 0.93
C ALA A 27 10.42 -14.07 -0.53
N VAL A 28 9.50 -13.14 -0.79
CA VAL A 28 9.12 -12.70 -2.15
C VAL A 28 9.24 -11.20 -2.37
N ASP A 29 9.42 -10.41 -1.30
CA ASP A 29 9.42 -8.95 -1.30
C ASP A 29 10.39 -8.37 -2.34
N ASP A 30 11.65 -8.81 -2.33
CA ASP A 30 12.68 -8.33 -3.27
C ASP A 30 12.35 -8.68 -4.73
N SER A 31 11.79 -9.88 -4.99
CA SER A 31 11.39 -10.29 -6.35
C SER A 31 10.19 -9.50 -6.87
N ILE A 32 9.25 -9.17 -5.98
CA ILE A 32 8.12 -8.31 -6.30
C ILE A 32 8.63 -6.90 -6.58
N ASP A 33 9.48 -6.35 -5.72
CA ASP A 33 10.08 -5.04 -5.89
C ASP A 33 10.81 -4.91 -7.23
N GLU A 34 11.63 -5.89 -7.58
CA GLU A 34 12.32 -5.91 -8.87
C GLU A 34 11.37 -5.86 -10.06
N THR A 35 10.22 -6.54 -9.95
CA THR A 35 9.22 -6.57 -11.04
C THR A 35 8.48 -5.24 -11.19
N ILE A 36 8.18 -4.51 -10.08
CA ILE A 36 7.50 -3.21 -10.12
C ILE A 36 8.47 -2.02 -10.11
N ARG A 37 9.77 -2.28 -10.10
CA ARG A 37 10.83 -1.25 -10.12
C ARG A 37 10.62 -0.16 -11.17
N PRO A 38 10.31 -0.47 -12.45
CA PRO A 38 10.10 0.58 -13.46
C PRO A 38 8.99 1.55 -13.10
N ALA A 39 7.89 1.06 -12.52
CA ALA A 39 6.79 1.90 -12.07
C ALA A 39 7.20 2.79 -10.88
N LYS A 40 7.95 2.24 -9.92
CA LYS A 40 8.48 3.00 -8.78
C LYS A 40 9.47 4.08 -9.22
N GLU A 41 10.42 3.76 -10.09
CA GLU A 41 11.40 4.72 -10.62
C GLU A 41 10.71 5.88 -11.36
N ALA A 42 9.65 5.60 -12.12
CA ALA A 42 8.86 6.63 -12.80
C ALA A 42 8.11 7.54 -11.81
N LEU A 43 7.58 6.96 -10.72
CA LEU A 43 6.75 7.70 -9.75
C LEU A 43 7.58 8.46 -8.71
N PHE A 44 8.73 7.92 -8.29
CA PHE A 44 9.48 8.38 -7.11
C PHE A 44 10.65 9.33 -7.46
N GLY A 45 10.74 9.78 -8.72
CA GLY A 45 11.84 10.66 -9.16
C GLY A 45 11.84 12.06 -8.53
N ASP A 46 10.69 12.55 -8.07
CA ASP A 46 10.54 13.88 -7.45
C ASP A 46 9.65 13.79 -6.21
N LEU A 47 10.23 13.36 -5.10
CA LEU A 47 9.56 13.23 -3.81
C LEU A 47 9.93 14.36 -2.87
N PRO A 48 8.97 14.87 -2.06
CA PRO A 48 9.25 15.86 -1.03
C PRO A 48 10.05 15.24 0.13
N GLN A 49 10.63 16.11 0.96
CA GLN A 49 11.36 15.70 2.17
C GLN A 49 10.49 14.92 3.16
N ARG A 50 9.17 15.16 3.18
CA ARG A 50 8.22 14.48 4.05
C ARG A 50 7.20 13.72 3.23
N ILE A 51 7.07 12.43 3.51
CA ILE A 51 6.19 11.47 2.82
C ILE A 51 5.26 10.80 3.83
N VAL A 52 4.04 10.54 3.43
CA VAL A 52 3.13 9.63 4.14
C VAL A 52 3.06 8.33 3.36
N GLU A 53 3.25 7.19 4.01
CA GLU A 53 3.15 5.87 3.37
C GLU A 53 2.16 4.97 4.10
N ILE A 54 1.27 4.33 3.36
CA ILE A 54 0.37 3.31 3.89
C ILE A 54 0.92 1.93 3.58
N GLY A 55 0.86 1.02 4.57
CA GLY A 55 1.25 -0.38 4.44
C GLY A 55 2.67 -0.60 3.91
N PRO A 56 3.71 0.07 4.44
CA PRO A 56 5.08 -0.07 3.92
C PRO A 56 5.65 -1.50 4.03
N GLY A 57 5.02 -2.37 4.81
CA GLY A 57 5.46 -3.74 4.99
C GLY A 57 6.89 -3.82 5.54
N LEU A 58 7.81 -4.34 4.74
CA LEU A 58 9.25 -4.39 5.07
C LEU A 58 10.04 -3.16 4.57
N GLY A 59 9.37 -2.14 4.00
CA GLY A 59 10.03 -0.92 3.54
C GLY A 59 10.62 -1.02 2.14
N ALA A 60 9.98 -1.78 1.24
CA ALA A 60 10.43 -1.96 -0.15
C ALA A 60 10.52 -0.66 -0.96
N ASN A 61 9.94 0.45 -0.47
CA ASN A 61 10.05 1.76 -1.11
C ASN A 61 11.26 2.58 -0.61
N PHE A 62 11.83 2.27 0.55
CA PHE A 62 12.90 3.07 1.15
C PHE A 62 14.16 3.22 0.29
N PRO A 63 14.59 2.20 -0.52
CA PRO A 63 15.71 2.36 -1.44
C PRO A 63 15.55 3.48 -2.48
N TYR A 64 14.31 3.92 -2.73
CA TYR A 64 13.98 4.98 -3.71
C TYR A 64 13.89 6.37 -3.06
N PHE A 65 13.97 6.47 -1.75
CA PHE A 65 13.88 7.73 -1.02
C PHE A 65 15.28 8.28 -0.73
N ALA A 66 15.40 9.60 -0.71
CA ALA A 66 16.64 10.23 -0.30
C ALA A 66 16.93 9.98 1.19
N SER A 67 18.20 9.80 1.55
CA SER A 67 18.59 9.73 2.96
C SER A 67 18.17 11.01 3.69
N GLY A 68 17.62 10.88 4.90
CA GLY A 68 17.05 11.96 5.69
C GLY A 68 15.58 12.26 5.36
N THR A 69 14.94 11.52 4.43
CA THR A 69 13.49 11.67 4.20
C THR A 69 12.70 11.30 5.45
N GLU A 70 11.76 12.16 5.84
CA GLU A 70 10.80 11.90 6.91
C GLU A 70 9.64 11.06 6.37
N VAL A 71 9.47 9.84 6.87
CA VAL A 71 8.37 8.95 6.47
C VAL A 71 7.41 8.72 7.63
N VAL A 72 6.18 9.21 7.50
CA VAL A 72 5.07 8.87 8.39
C VAL A 72 4.41 7.61 7.85
N ALA A 73 4.70 6.46 8.46
CA ALA A 73 4.31 5.15 7.99
C ALA A 73 3.14 4.58 8.80
N PHE A 74 2.06 4.17 8.13
CA PHE A 74 0.90 3.51 8.72
C PHE A 74 0.93 2.02 8.40
N GLU A 75 1.38 1.19 9.38
CA GLU A 75 1.46 -0.27 9.22
C GLU A 75 0.72 -0.98 10.37
N PRO A 76 -0.51 -1.45 10.13
CA PRO A 76 -1.31 -2.12 11.16
C PRO A 76 -0.72 -3.46 11.64
N ASN A 77 0.02 -4.16 10.77
CA ASN A 77 0.62 -5.45 11.12
C ASN A 77 1.96 -5.24 11.85
N VAL A 78 1.90 -5.22 13.17
CA VAL A 78 3.08 -4.97 14.05
C VAL A 78 4.23 -5.95 13.82
N HIS A 79 4.01 -7.09 13.18
CA HIS A 79 5.07 -8.06 12.90
C HIS A 79 6.01 -7.63 11.76
N PHE A 80 5.61 -6.64 10.94
CA PHE A 80 6.51 -5.98 10.00
C PHE A 80 7.44 -4.98 10.67
N HIS A 81 7.05 -4.39 11.81
CA HIS A 81 7.74 -3.26 12.43
C HIS A 81 9.24 -3.48 12.69
N PRO A 82 9.72 -4.65 13.17
CA PRO A 82 11.16 -4.86 13.38
C PRO A 82 11.94 -4.75 12.06
N GLY A 83 11.51 -5.44 11.00
CA GLY A 83 12.16 -5.39 9.69
C GLY A 83 12.09 -4.01 9.06
N LEU A 84 10.93 -3.34 9.15
CA LEU A 84 10.72 -2.00 8.65
C LEU A 84 11.67 -0.98 9.30
N ARG A 85 11.86 -1.04 10.64
CA ARG A 85 12.80 -0.17 11.36
C ARG A 85 14.26 -0.44 10.95
N THR A 86 14.63 -1.69 10.74
CA THR A 86 15.96 -2.07 10.27
C THR A 86 16.22 -1.47 8.90
N ARG A 87 15.31 -1.67 7.95
CA ARG A 87 15.44 -1.13 6.58
C ARG A 87 15.42 0.41 6.56
N ALA A 88 14.63 1.06 7.41
CA ALA A 88 14.65 2.51 7.57
C ALA A 88 16.03 3.01 8.00
N ALA A 89 16.65 2.37 8.99
CA ALA A 89 18.00 2.72 9.45
C ALA A 89 19.07 2.50 8.37
N GLU A 90 18.98 1.39 7.61
CA GLU A 90 19.88 1.07 6.50
C GLU A 90 19.86 2.13 5.39
N HIS A 91 18.69 2.73 5.12
CA HIS A 91 18.49 3.76 4.09
C HIS A 91 18.51 5.20 4.63
N GLY A 92 18.76 5.38 5.94
CA GLY A 92 18.79 6.69 6.57
C GLY A 92 17.44 7.42 6.59
N ILE A 93 16.34 6.68 6.71
CA ILE A 93 14.96 7.21 6.76
C ILE A 93 14.62 7.62 8.20
N ASP A 94 14.10 8.84 8.37
CA ASP A 94 13.51 9.28 9.63
C ASP A 94 12.07 8.77 9.71
N LEU A 95 11.87 7.67 10.44
CA LEU A 95 10.64 6.87 10.43
C LEU A 95 9.74 7.18 11.64
N ASP A 96 8.59 7.83 11.40
CA ASP A 96 7.44 7.89 12.32
C ASP A 96 6.48 6.72 12.04
N LEU A 97 6.65 5.60 12.75
CA LEU A 97 5.90 4.37 12.52
C LEU A 97 4.67 4.27 13.43
N ARG A 98 3.49 4.16 12.82
CA ARG A 98 2.19 4.08 13.47
C ARG A 98 1.54 2.72 13.24
N ALA A 99 1.16 2.04 14.34
CA ALA A 99 0.51 0.72 14.33
C ALA A 99 -1.01 0.85 14.12
N SER A 100 -1.44 1.53 13.05
CA SER A 100 -2.84 1.78 12.75
C SER A 100 -3.06 1.91 11.25
N GLU A 101 -4.32 1.84 10.82
CA GLU A 101 -4.71 2.33 9.49
C GLU A 101 -4.55 3.85 9.43
N LEU A 102 -4.36 4.39 8.23
CA LEU A 102 -4.32 5.83 8.00
C LEU A 102 -5.69 6.45 8.24
N THR A 103 -5.71 7.57 8.96
CA THR A 103 -6.84 8.49 9.02
C THR A 103 -6.34 9.92 8.78
N ALA A 104 -7.19 10.76 8.22
CA ALA A 104 -6.84 12.16 7.96
C ALA A 104 -6.51 12.94 9.25
N GLU A 105 -7.14 12.57 10.37
CA GLU A 105 -6.82 13.14 11.67
C GLU A 105 -5.41 12.77 12.14
N ALA A 106 -4.99 11.53 11.91
CA ALA A 106 -3.68 11.06 12.33
C ALA A 106 -2.54 11.67 11.51
N VAL A 107 -2.76 11.93 10.22
CA VAL A 107 -1.79 12.62 9.34
C VAL A 107 -1.79 14.13 9.60
N GLY A 108 -2.96 14.69 9.84
CA GLY A 108 -3.30 16.11 9.78
C GLY A 108 -4.08 16.39 8.49
N ARG A 109 -5.31 16.90 8.63
CA ARG A 109 -6.15 17.20 7.45
C ARG A 109 -5.46 18.21 6.53
N ALA A 110 -5.49 17.94 5.23
CA ALA A 110 -4.95 18.83 4.20
C ALA A 110 -3.48 19.26 4.45
N SER A 111 -2.64 18.34 4.96
CA SER A 111 -1.26 18.65 5.35
C SER A 111 -0.19 17.87 4.56
N ALA A 112 -0.53 16.73 3.98
CA ALA A 112 0.44 15.93 3.25
C ALA A 112 0.62 16.43 1.80
N ASP A 113 1.87 16.49 1.35
CA ASP A 113 2.22 16.75 -0.06
C ASP A 113 2.04 15.49 -0.91
N VAL A 114 2.48 14.36 -0.37
CA VAL A 114 2.47 13.06 -1.04
C VAL A 114 2.02 11.96 -0.08
N VAL A 115 1.15 11.10 -0.56
CA VAL A 115 0.85 9.81 0.05
C VAL A 115 1.24 8.71 -0.93
N ILE A 116 1.92 7.67 -0.45
CA ILE A 116 2.33 6.51 -1.25
C ILE A 116 1.52 5.28 -0.83
N SER A 117 1.05 4.53 -1.83
CA SER A 117 0.38 3.24 -1.67
C SER A 117 0.96 2.22 -2.65
N THR A 118 1.63 1.19 -2.14
CA THR A 118 2.22 0.13 -2.95
C THR A 118 1.70 -1.23 -2.52
N LEU A 119 0.82 -1.85 -3.32
CA LEU A 119 0.19 -3.16 -3.10
C LEU A 119 -0.63 -3.25 -1.79
N VAL A 120 -1.29 -2.17 -1.40
CA VAL A 120 -2.03 -2.04 -0.14
C VAL A 120 -3.54 -1.97 -0.33
N LEU A 121 -4.04 -1.15 -1.28
CA LEU A 121 -5.48 -0.92 -1.47
C LEU A 121 -6.26 -2.20 -1.82
N CYS A 122 -5.58 -3.22 -2.32
CA CYS A 122 -6.15 -4.55 -2.55
C CYS A 122 -6.39 -5.35 -1.27
N SER A 123 -5.75 -4.98 -0.16
CA SER A 123 -5.73 -5.73 1.11
C SER A 123 -6.54 -5.05 2.22
N VAL A 124 -6.80 -3.75 2.09
CA VAL A 124 -7.57 -2.99 3.10
C VAL A 124 -9.02 -3.43 3.16
N PRO A 125 -9.67 -3.38 4.34
CA PRO A 125 -11.06 -3.79 4.51
C PRO A 125 -12.04 -2.98 3.66
N ASP A 126 -11.82 -1.67 3.54
CA ASP A 126 -12.66 -0.72 2.79
C ASP A 126 -11.78 0.22 1.94
N PRO A 127 -11.49 -0.15 0.69
CA PRO A 127 -10.69 0.68 -0.21
C PRO A 127 -11.26 2.06 -0.48
N ALA A 128 -12.59 2.19 -0.57
CA ALA A 128 -13.23 3.48 -0.84
C ALA A 128 -13.01 4.45 0.33
N ARG A 129 -13.20 3.98 1.57
CA ARG A 129 -12.91 4.74 2.78
C ARG A 129 -11.42 5.10 2.87
N THR A 130 -10.52 4.16 2.61
CA THR A 130 -9.08 4.44 2.66
C THR A 130 -8.68 5.52 1.66
N ILE A 131 -9.21 5.47 0.43
CA ILE A 131 -8.99 6.49 -0.60
C ILE A 131 -9.53 7.86 -0.16
N ASP A 132 -10.71 7.92 0.47
CA ASP A 132 -11.27 9.16 1.01
C ASP A 132 -10.42 9.73 2.16
N GLU A 133 -9.93 8.89 3.08
CA GLU A 133 -9.01 9.32 4.14
C GLU A 133 -7.67 9.83 3.59
N ILE A 134 -7.13 9.21 2.54
CA ILE A 134 -5.94 9.68 1.83
C ILE A 134 -6.23 11.06 1.20
N TRP A 135 -7.36 11.20 0.49
CA TRP A 135 -7.75 12.47 -0.12
C TRP A 135 -7.84 13.61 0.89
N ARG A 136 -8.47 13.34 2.06
CA ARG A 136 -8.59 14.32 3.15
C ARG A 136 -7.26 14.67 3.80
N SER A 137 -6.28 13.77 3.78
CA SER A 137 -4.94 13.98 4.33
C SER A 137 -4.09 14.89 3.44
N LEU A 138 -4.23 14.76 2.13
CA LEU A 138 -3.49 15.55 1.16
C LEU A 138 -3.93 17.02 1.17
N ARG A 139 -3.00 17.94 0.98
CA ARG A 139 -3.32 19.35 0.73
C ARG A 139 -3.87 19.52 -0.71
N PRO A 140 -4.54 20.64 -1.05
CA PRO A 140 -4.81 20.98 -2.44
C PRO A 140 -3.51 20.98 -3.27
N GLY A 141 -3.52 20.30 -4.41
CA GLY A 141 -2.33 20.02 -5.22
C GLY A 141 -1.45 18.88 -4.71
N GLY A 142 -1.81 18.23 -3.59
CA GLY A 142 -1.13 17.04 -3.09
C GLY A 142 -1.45 15.79 -3.91
N ARG A 143 -0.54 14.82 -3.93
CA ARG A 143 -0.58 13.66 -4.83
C ARG A 143 -0.64 12.33 -4.07
N LEU A 144 -1.47 11.42 -4.53
CA LEU A 144 -1.38 9.99 -4.23
C LEU A 144 -0.56 9.33 -5.36
N LEU A 145 0.57 8.73 -5.00
CA LEU A 145 1.35 7.86 -5.88
C LEU A 145 0.98 6.42 -5.55
N PHE A 146 0.54 5.68 -6.56
CA PHE A 146 0.05 4.33 -6.32
C PHE A 146 0.62 3.31 -7.29
N VAL A 147 0.91 2.11 -6.78
CA VAL A 147 1.23 0.90 -7.54
C VAL A 147 0.39 -0.22 -6.93
N GLU A 148 -0.68 -0.62 -7.60
CA GLU A 148 -1.65 -1.56 -7.03
C GLU A 148 -1.97 -2.69 -7.97
N HIS A 149 -2.05 -3.91 -7.46
CA HIS A 149 -2.60 -4.95 -8.31
C HIS A 149 -4.13 -4.87 -8.36
N VAL A 150 -4.68 -5.18 -9.53
CA VAL A 150 -6.09 -4.99 -9.81
C VAL A 150 -6.71 -6.19 -10.50
N ALA A 151 -8.02 -6.21 -10.45
CA ALA A 151 -8.81 -7.20 -11.14
C ALA A 151 -8.74 -7.05 -12.66
N ALA A 152 -8.65 -8.16 -13.36
CA ALA A 152 -8.75 -8.21 -14.81
C ALA A 152 -10.12 -7.69 -15.30
N PRO A 153 -10.20 -7.24 -16.56
CA PRO A 153 -11.45 -6.74 -17.15
C PRO A 153 -12.62 -7.72 -16.96
N ARG A 154 -13.82 -7.17 -16.73
CA ARG A 154 -15.05 -7.96 -16.63
C ARG A 154 -15.22 -8.82 -17.89
N HIS A 155 -15.73 -10.03 -17.72
CA HIS A 155 -15.95 -11.01 -18.81
C HIS A 155 -14.68 -11.65 -19.41
N SER A 156 -13.49 -11.38 -18.86
CA SER A 156 -12.27 -12.08 -19.26
C SER A 156 -12.15 -13.45 -18.56
N VAL A 157 -11.50 -14.43 -19.24
CA VAL A 157 -11.15 -15.73 -18.65
C VAL A 157 -10.34 -15.54 -17.38
N ARG A 158 -9.46 -14.53 -17.38
CA ARG A 158 -8.64 -14.19 -16.22
C ARG A 158 -9.49 -13.74 -15.03
N ARG A 159 -10.52 -12.93 -15.25
CA ARG A 159 -11.44 -12.53 -14.18
C ARG A 159 -12.17 -13.73 -13.58
N ALA A 160 -12.54 -14.70 -14.41
CA ALA A 160 -13.13 -15.96 -13.93
C ALA A 160 -12.14 -16.73 -13.04
N TYR A 161 -10.88 -16.87 -13.47
CA TYR A 161 -9.82 -17.48 -12.67
C TYR A 161 -9.62 -16.74 -11.33
N GLN A 162 -9.48 -15.40 -11.35
CA GLN A 162 -9.35 -14.58 -10.14
C GLN A 162 -10.49 -14.83 -9.15
N ARG A 163 -11.74 -14.94 -9.63
CA ARG A 163 -12.93 -15.24 -8.78
C ARG A 163 -12.83 -16.61 -8.11
N VAL A 164 -12.38 -17.63 -8.84
CA VAL A 164 -12.23 -18.98 -8.31
C VAL A 164 -11.22 -19.03 -7.19
N VAL A 165 -10.05 -18.39 -7.38
CA VAL A 165 -8.95 -18.43 -6.40
C VAL A 165 -9.06 -17.37 -5.32
N ARG A 166 -10.01 -16.44 -5.39
CA ARG A 166 -10.16 -15.28 -4.50
C ARG A 166 -10.15 -15.65 -3.01
N ARG A 167 -10.96 -16.64 -2.61
CA ARG A 167 -11.06 -17.02 -1.19
C ARG A 167 -9.76 -17.61 -0.63
N PRO A 168 -9.17 -18.65 -1.26
CA PRO A 168 -7.89 -19.18 -0.79
C PRO A 168 -6.77 -18.12 -0.87
N TRP A 169 -6.75 -17.27 -1.90
CA TRP A 169 -5.77 -16.19 -2.04
C TRP A 169 -5.84 -15.21 -0.86
N ARG A 170 -7.02 -14.68 -0.53
CA ARG A 170 -7.23 -13.80 0.63
C ARG A 170 -6.81 -14.44 1.95
N ALA A 171 -6.92 -15.76 2.06
CA ALA A 171 -6.51 -16.47 3.26
C ALA A 171 -4.98 -16.53 3.42
N ILE A 172 -4.23 -16.57 2.32
CA ILE A 172 -2.76 -16.65 2.30
C ILE A 172 -2.16 -15.24 2.31
N GLY A 173 -2.71 -14.31 1.52
CA GLY A 173 -2.22 -12.96 1.25
C GLY A 173 -2.70 -11.90 2.25
N ASP A 174 -2.98 -12.26 3.49
CA ASP A 174 -3.41 -11.36 4.57
C ASP A 174 -4.50 -10.36 4.19
N GLY A 175 -5.53 -10.85 3.48
CA GLY A 175 -6.64 -10.02 3.04
C GLY A 175 -6.57 -9.56 1.59
N CYS A 176 -5.41 -9.68 0.95
CA CYS A 176 -5.21 -9.32 -0.45
C CYS A 176 -6.28 -9.95 -1.35
N ASP A 177 -7.02 -9.11 -2.06
CA ASP A 177 -8.14 -9.52 -2.91
C ASP A 177 -7.71 -9.53 -4.38
N SER A 178 -7.55 -10.73 -4.97
CA SER A 178 -7.24 -10.87 -6.40
C SER A 178 -8.30 -10.25 -7.32
N CYS A 179 -9.45 -9.90 -6.79
CA CYS A 179 -10.53 -9.21 -7.49
C CYS A 179 -10.65 -7.72 -7.08
N ALA A 180 -9.62 -7.12 -6.50
CA ALA A 180 -9.63 -5.72 -6.09
C ALA A 180 -9.97 -4.80 -7.28
N ASP A 181 -10.95 -3.93 -7.09
CA ASP A 181 -11.43 -2.99 -8.13
C ASP A 181 -10.93 -1.55 -7.85
N THR A 182 -9.64 -1.45 -7.51
CA THR A 182 -8.97 -0.18 -7.13
C THR A 182 -9.13 0.89 -8.22
N VAL A 183 -9.05 0.49 -9.49
CA VAL A 183 -9.32 1.40 -10.63
C VAL A 183 -10.66 2.09 -10.47
N ARG A 184 -11.71 1.32 -10.20
CA ARG A 184 -13.07 1.86 -10.04
C ARG A 184 -13.17 2.76 -8.81
N HIS A 185 -12.56 2.37 -7.69
CA HIS A 185 -12.60 3.18 -6.48
C HIS A 185 -11.92 4.53 -6.68
N LEU A 186 -10.77 4.57 -7.36
CA LEU A 186 -10.10 5.83 -7.72
C LEU A 186 -10.94 6.67 -8.69
N GLN A 187 -11.55 6.05 -9.71
CA GLN A 187 -12.42 6.75 -10.66
C GLN A 187 -13.70 7.31 -10.04
N GLN A 188 -14.17 6.75 -8.94
CA GLN A 188 -15.38 7.18 -8.21
C GLN A 188 -15.07 8.11 -7.03
N SER A 189 -13.80 8.35 -6.74
CA SER A 189 -13.35 9.28 -5.70
C SER A 189 -13.25 10.71 -6.22
N ASP A 190 -12.95 11.64 -5.32
CA ASP A 190 -12.70 13.04 -5.63
C ASP A 190 -11.28 13.30 -6.20
N PHE A 191 -10.48 12.25 -6.40
CA PHE A 191 -9.17 12.36 -7.06
C PHE A 191 -9.30 12.59 -8.56
N VAL A 192 -8.43 13.42 -9.11
CA VAL A 192 -8.16 13.47 -10.55
C VAL A 192 -6.97 12.57 -10.85
N VAL A 193 -7.22 11.47 -11.56
CA VAL A 193 -6.15 10.57 -12.03
C VAL A 193 -5.56 11.18 -13.30
N GLU A 194 -4.32 11.69 -13.21
CA GLU A 194 -3.68 12.43 -14.30
C GLU A 194 -2.95 11.50 -15.26
N GLU A 195 -2.17 10.59 -14.70
CA GLU A 195 -1.40 9.61 -15.45
C GLU A 195 -1.53 8.25 -14.75
N ALA A 196 -1.98 7.24 -15.50
CA ALA A 196 -2.06 5.90 -14.95
C ALA A 196 -1.90 4.84 -16.03
N HIS A 197 -1.19 3.78 -15.69
CA HIS A 197 -0.84 2.67 -16.56
C HIS A 197 -1.43 1.37 -16.04
N LEU A 198 -1.89 0.53 -16.94
CA LEU A 198 -2.41 -0.80 -16.62
C LEU A 198 -1.55 -1.84 -17.36
N GLU A 199 -0.78 -2.61 -16.61
CA GLU A 199 0.24 -3.48 -17.17
C GLU A 199 0.21 -4.89 -16.58
N PRO A 200 0.61 -5.92 -17.36
CA PRO A 200 0.87 -7.25 -16.82
C PRO A 200 2.05 -7.21 -15.84
N PHE A 201 1.94 -7.99 -14.78
CA PHE A 201 2.91 -8.09 -13.70
C PHE A 201 3.20 -9.56 -13.38
N GLY A 202 4.46 -9.94 -13.30
CA GLY A 202 4.86 -11.27 -12.88
C GLY A 202 4.33 -12.43 -13.74
N SER A 203 4.06 -13.58 -13.12
CA SER A 203 3.62 -14.78 -13.81
C SER A 203 2.15 -14.74 -14.22
N ARG A 204 1.83 -15.32 -15.39
CA ARG A 204 0.42 -15.49 -15.82
C ARG A 204 -0.41 -16.40 -14.90
N LEU A 205 0.22 -17.21 -14.06
CA LEU A 205 -0.45 -18.07 -13.09
C LEU A 205 -0.75 -17.32 -11.77
N ASP A 206 -0.09 -16.18 -11.54
CA ASP A 206 -0.36 -15.34 -10.39
C ASP A 206 -1.73 -14.65 -10.56
N PRO A 207 -2.70 -14.82 -9.63
CA PRO A 207 -3.98 -14.17 -9.73
C PRO A 207 -3.92 -12.63 -9.60
N THR A 208 -2.80 -12.10 -9.14
CA THR A 208 -2.56 -10.66 -8.96
C THR A 208 -1.68 -10.05 -10.06
N ASN A 209 -1.49 -10.72 -11.18
CA ASN A 209 -0.53 -10.36 -12.23
C ASN A 209 -0.94 -9.18 -13.12
N LEU A 210 -1.79 -8.28 -12.65
CA LEU A 210 -2.14 -7.04 -13.32
C LEU A 210 -1.97 -5.91 -12.33
N ILE A 211 -1.10 -4.95 -12.66
CA ILE A 211 -0.88 -3.74 -11.86
C ILE A 211 -1.50 -2.53 -12.53
N TYR A 212 -2.00 -1.64 -11.69
CA TYR A 212 -2.43 -0.29 -12.04
C TYR A 212 -1.60 0.69 -11.22
N TRP A 213 -0.82 1.52 -11.89
CA TRP A 213 0.07 2.46 -11.23
C TRP A 213 -0.01 3.84 -11.87
N GLY A 214 0.27 4.86 -11.09
CA GLY A 214 0.17 6.24 -11.55
C GLY A 214 0.07 7.26 -10.43
N THR A 215 -0.39 8.44 -10.81
CA THR A 215 -0.57 9.60 -9.94
C THR A 215 -2.03 10.06 -9.95
N ALA A 216 -2.56 10.33 -8.76
CA ALA A 216 -3.87 10.94 -8.58
C ALA A 216 -3.73 12.19 -7.71
N THR A 217 -4.26 13.33 -8.16
CA THR A 217 -4.09 14.64 -7.54
C THR A 217 -5.38 15.08 -6.85
N ARG A 218 -5.25 15.68 -5.66
CA ARG A 218 -6.29 16.42 -4.98
C ARG A 218 -6.30 17.88 -5.48
N TYR A 219 -7.36 18.29 -6.15
CA TYR A 219 -7.61 19.69 -6.52
C TYR A 219 -8.51 20.39 -5.51
#